data_cc9adc27b75ab29bc05653ea1519864e
#
_entry.id   cc9adc27b75ab29bc05653ea1519864e
#
_cell.length_a   1.000
_cell.length_b   1.000
_cell.length_c   1.000
_cell.angle_alpha   90.00
_cell.angle_beta   90.00
_cell.angle_gamma   90.00
#
_symmetry.space_group_name_H-M   'P 1'
#
loop_
_entity.id
_entity.type
_entity.pdbx_description
1 polymer ?
#
loop_
_entity_poly.entity_id
_entity_poly.type
_entity_poly.pdbx_seq_one_letter_code
_entity_poly.pdbx_strand_id
1 'polypeptide(L)'
;DIGVSRGLGDVYKRQVIMTVIWRTFFHESLGPVNDLLGNLGVEPILWLSDPVIAKFTVIIVEVWQWTPFMFLLLLAGLLSLPKEPFLAAAIDGASPFRKFVYVTFPLMAPISIGAIIIRLIEASKIMDTVFVLTSGGPGTATETSSFYIYIKGLREFQMGYAATLS
;
A
#
# COMPACT_ATOMS: atom_id res chain seq x y z
N ASP A 1 7.22 16.97 26.20
CA ASP A 1 6.15 16.43 25.30
C ASP A 1 6.14 17.01 23.86
N ILE A 2 7.03 17.96 23.56
CA ILE A 2 7.12 18.57 22.20
C ILE A 2 7.80 17.64 21.17
N GLY A 3 8.58 16.65 21.61
CA GLY A 3 9.30 15.73 20.72
C GLY A 3 8.42 14.67 20.04
N VAL A 4 7.42 14.15 20.73
CA VAL A 4 6.52 13.09 20.23
C VAL A 4 5.52 13.65 19.21
N SER A 5 5.02 14.87 19.44
CA SER A 5 4.10 15.53 18.50
C SER A 5 4.75 15.91 17.17
N ARG A 6 6.06 16.21 17.16
CA ARG A 6 6.81 16.47 15.90
C ARG A 6 6.97 15.20 15.07
N GLY A 7 7.28 14.06 15.68
CA GLY A 7 7.47 12.80 14.95
C GLY A 7 6.22 12.30 14.24
N LEU A 8 5.07 12.35 14.90
CA LEU A 8 3.78 11.95 14.29
C LEU A 8 3.38 12.89 13.15
N GLY A 9 3.55 14.21 13.33
CA GLY A 9 3.27 15.18 12.27
C GLY A 9 4.16 15.03 11.04
N ASP A 10 5.41 14.62 11.21
CA ASP A 10 6.36 14.49 10.10
C ASP A 10 6.11 13.20 9.26
N VAL A 11 5.67 12.11 9.90
CA VAL A 11 5.26 10.90 9.19
C VAL A 11 4.01 11.17 8.34
N TYR A 12 3.01 11.84 8.92
CA TYR A 12 1.77 12.20 8.23
C TYR A 12 2.02 13.15 7.05
N LYS A 13 2.85 14.18 7.24
CA LYS A 13 3.23 15.10 6.16
C LYS A 13 3.88 14.39 4.98
N ARG A 14 4.77 13.42 5.24
CA ARG A 14 5.43 12.65 4.20
C ARG A 14 4.43 11.88 3.33
N GLN A 15 3.45 11.25 3.96
CA GLN A 15 2.43 10.46 3.29
C GLN A 15 1.55 11.32 2.37
N VAL A 16 1.11 12.47 2.87
CA VAL A 16 0.33 13.44 2.10
C VAL A 16 1.13 14.00 0.91
N ILE A 17 2.38 14.40 1.13
CA ILE A 17 3.25 14.94 0.06
C ILE A 17 3.43 13.90 -1.05
N MET A 18 3.73 12.65 -0.70
CA MET A 18 3.90 11.58 -1.69
C MET A 18 2.62 11.33 -2.49
N THR A 19 1.46 11.36 -1.84
CA THR A 19 0.17 11.18 -2.54
C THR A 19 -0.15 12.36 -3.47
N VAL A 20 0.21 13.59 -3.09
CA VAL A 20 0.08 14.76 -3.98
C VAL A 20 0.96 14.62 -5.22
N ILE A 21 2.20 14.13 -5.07
CA ILE A 21 3.10 13.85 -6.20
C ILE A 21 2.46 12.82 -7.14
N TRP A 22 1.94 11.73 -6.60
CA TRP A 22 1.25 10.71 -7.39
C TRP A 22 0.00 11.25 -8.09
N ARG A 23 -0.77 12.11 -7.42
CA ARG A 23 -1.91 12.79 -8.05
C ARG A 23 -1.49 13.63 -9.24
N THR A 24 -0.35 14.30 -9.17
CA THR A 24 0.22 15.05 -10.29
C THR A 24 0.67 14.11 -11.42
N PHE A 25 1.28 12.97 -11.08
CA PHE A 25 1.72 11.99 -12.07
C PHE A 25 0.55 11.35 -12.83
N PHE A 26 -0.56 11.08 -12.16
CA PHE A 26 -1.78 10.54 -12.75
C PHE A 26 -2.76 11.60 -13.24
N HIS A 27 -2.32 12.86 -13.36
CA HIS A 27 -3.17 13.90 -13.93
C HIS A 27 -3.46 13.62 -15.41
N GLU A 28 -4.73 13.67 -15.79
CA GLU A 28 -5.19 13.15 -17.09
C GLU A 28 -4.63 13.92 -18.29
N SER A 29 -4.52 15.26 -18.19
CA SER A 29 -4.07 16.13 -19.28
C SER A 29 -2.62 16.60 -19.15
N LEU A 30 -2.06 16.69 -17.94
CA LEU A 30 -0.74 17.26 -17.68
C LEU A 30 0.21 16.27 -17.00
N GLY A 31 -0.25 15.03 -16.76
CA GLY A 31 0.53 14.04 -16.03
C GLY A 31 1.55 13.33 -16.94
N PRO A 32 2.80 13.17 -16.45
CA PRO A 32 3.86 12.52 -17.23
C PRO A 32 3.53 11.06 -17.59
N VAL A 33 2.64 10.40 -16.87
CA VAL A 33 2.23 9.02 -17.19
C VAL A 33 1.48 8.97 -18.51
N ASN A 34 0.51 9.86 -18.75
CA ASN A 34 -0.19 9.93 -20.02
C ASN A 34 0.70 10.46 -21.16
N ASP A 35 1.64 11.35 -20.88
CA ASP A 35 2.63 11.79 -21.87
C ASP A 35 3.51 10.64 -22.35
N LEU A 36 3.99 9.79 -21.43
CA LEU A 36 4.75 8.59 -21.79
C LEU A 36 3.93 7.59 -22.59
N LEU A 37 2.67 7.36 -22.20
CA LEU A 37 1.74 6.49 -22.91
C LEU A 37 1.41 7.04 -24.31
N GLY A 38 1.21 8.35 -24.43
CA GLY A 38 0.98 9.02 -25.71
C GLY A 38 2.15 8.86 -26.69
N ASN A 39 3.40 8.90 -26.21
CA ASN A 39 4.58 8.60 -27.02
C ASN A 39 4.63 7.14 -27.52
N LEU A 40 3.93 6.23 -26.86
CA LEU A 40 3.78 4.84 -27.27
C LEU A 40 2.53 4.60 -28.14
N GLY A 41 1.78 5.65 -28.46
CA GLY A 41 0.56 5.58 -29.27
C GLY A 41 -0.67 5.09 -28.51
N VAL A 42 -0.64 5.12 -27.17
CA VAL A 42 -1.78 4.76 -26.33
C VAL A 42 -2.62 6.01 -26.04
N GLU A 43 -3.94 5.89 -26.14
CA GLU A 43 -4.86 6.99 -25.80
C GLU A 43 -4.74 7.35 -24.31
N PRO A 44 -4.96 8.65 -23.96
CA PRO A 44 -4.90 9.10 -22.57
C PRO A 44 -5.87 8.32 -21.67
N ILE A 45 -5.36 7.80 -20.58
CA ILE A 45 -6.14 7.04 -19.59
C ILE A 45 -6.69 7.98 -18.55
N LEU A 46 -7.96 7.81 -18.18
CA LEU A 46 -8.66 8.57 -17.14
C LEU A 46 -8.37 7.97 -15.75
N TRP A 47 -7.14 8.19 -15.27
CA TRP A 47 -6.62 7.56 -14.03
C TRP A 47 -7.43 7.86 -12.78
N LEU A 48 -8.04 9.05 -12.70
CA LEU A 48 -8.75 9.51 -11.51
C LEU A 48 -10.24 9.71 -11.73
N SER A 49 -10.70 9.77 -13.00
CA SER A 49 -12.08 10.06 -13.37
C SER A 49 -12.88 8.82 -13.78
N ASP A 50 -12.22 7.70 -14.12
CA ASP A 50 -12.90 6.43 -14.36
C ASP A 50 -13.07 5.64 -13.05
N PRO A 51 -14.30 5.15 -12.72
CA PRO A 51 -14.56 4.45 -11.46
C PRO A 51 -13.77 3.18 -11.24
N VAL A 52 -13.40 2.47 -12.31
CA VAL A 52 -12.64 1.23 -12.24
C VAL A 52 -11.15 1.54 -12.15
N ILE A 53 -10.68 2.41 -13.05
CA ILE A 53 -9.26 2.77 -13.13
C ILE A 53 -8.82 3.51 -11.86
N ALA A 54 -9.65 4.38 -11.29
CA ALA A 54 -9.33 5.08 -10.05
C ALA A 54 -9.06 4.11 -8.87
N LYS A 55 -9.77 2.98 -8.78
CA LYS A 55 -9.47 1.94 -7.77
C LYS A 55 -8.08 1.34 -7.98
N PHE A 56 -7.75 1.00 -9.22
CA PHE A 56 -6.42 0.47 -9.54
C PHE A 56 -5.33 1.51 -9.28
N THR A 57 -5.59 2.78 -9.56
CA THR A 57 -4.65 3.87 -9.26
C THR A 57 -4.36 3.98 -7.76
N VAL A 58 -5.39 3.93 -6.92
CA VAL A 58 -5.22 3.89 -5.45
C VAL A 58 -4.40 2.67 -5.03
N ILE A 59 -4.70 1.49 -5.57
CA ILE A 59 -3.96 0.25 -5.26
C ILE A 59 -2.49 0.37 -5.68
N ILE A 60 -2.19 0.91 -6.86
CA ILE A 60 -0.81 1.10 -7.35
C ILE A 60 -0.02 1.99 -6.39
N VAL A 61 -0.60 3.12 -5.97
CA VAL A 61 0.05 4.04 -5.04
C VAL A 61 0.30 3.37 -3.69
N GLU A 62 -0.68 2.65 -3.16
CA GLU A 62 -0.57 1.90 -1.90
C GLU A 62 0.49 0.80 -1.98
N VAL A 63 0.50 0.01 -3.04
CA VAL A 63 1.52 -1.03 -3.25
C VAL A 63 2.90 -0.41 -3.32
N TRP A 64 3.08 0.65 -4.10
CA TRP A 64 4.36 1.34 -4.20
C TRP A 64 4.85 1.87 -2.85
N GLN A 65 3.96 2.48 -2.07
CA GLN A 65 4.28 3.09 -0.78
C GLN A 65 4.72 2.03 0.26
N TRP A 66 4.06 0.87 0.29
CA TRP A 66 4.32 -0.17 1.28
C TRP A 66 5.36 -1.19 0.86
N THR A 67 5.69 -1.28 -0.42
CA THR A 67 6.68 -2.24 -0.94
C THR A 67 8.04 -2.15 -0.24
N PRO A 68 8.66 -0.97 -0.01
CA PRO A 68 9.95 -0.90 0.66
C PRO A 68 9.93 -1.46 2.09
N PHE A 69 8.88 -1.16 2.86
CA PHE A 69 8.72 -1.69 4.22
C PHE A 69 8.56 -3.20 4.22
N MET A 70 7.66 -3.72 3.38
CA MET A 70 7.40 -5.16 3.26
C MET A 70 8.65 -5.91 2.76
N PHE A 71 9.37 -5.33 1.82
CA PHE A 71 10.64 -5.87 1.33
C PHE A 71 11.67 -6.00 2.45
N LEU A 72 11.90 -4.93 3.23
CA LEU A 72 12.86 -4.96 4.33
C LEU A 72 12.45 -5.94 5.43
N LEU A 73 11.18 -6.02 5.76
CA LEU A 73 10.65 -6.96 6.74
C LEU A 73 10.88 -8.42 6.32
N LEU A 74 10.54 -8.75 5.08
CA LEU A 74 10.75 -10.10 4.53
C LEU A 74 12.23 -10.42 4.34
N LEU A 75 13.05 -9.45 3.93
CA LEU A 75 14.50 -9.62 3.81
C LEU A 75 15.14 -9.89 5.17
N ALA A 76 14.79 -9.13 6.20
CA ALA A 76 15.27 -9.37 7.56
C ALA A 76 14.87 -10.76 8.05
N GLY A 77 13.64 -11.16 7.77
CA GLY A 77 13.16 -12.51 8.04
C GLY A 77 13.97 -13.59 7.34
N LEU A 78 14.24 -13.41 6.05
CA LEU A 78 15.04 -14.35 5.25
C LEU A 78 16.47 -14.48 5.79
N LEU A 79 17.09 -13.36 6.20
CA LEU A 79 18.44 -13.34 6.75
C LEU A 79 18.54 -13.96 8.15
N SER A 80 17.42 -14.05 8.87
CA SER A 80 17.37 -14.65 10.21
C SER A 80 17.18 -16.17 10.20
N LEU A 81 16.96 -16.78 9.03
CA LEU A 81 16.73 -18.22 8.94
C LEU A 81 17.97 -19.02 9.35
N PRO A 82 17.80 -20.15 10.08
CA PRO A 82 18.90 -21.05 10.44
C PRO A 82 19.54 -21.66 9.19
N LYS A 83 20.86 -21.84 9.20
CA LYS A 83 21.61 -22.33 8.04
C LYS A 83 21.56 -23.86 7.89
N GLU A 84 21.29 -24.56 8.96
CA GLU A 84 21.35 -26.03 9.03
C GLU A 84 20.42 -26.70 8.00
N PRO A 85 19.14 -26.30 7.83
CA PRO A 85 18.26 -26.91 6.83
C PRO A 85 18.75 -26.69 5.38
N PHE A 86 19.42 -25.57 5.12
CA PHE A 86 19.95 -25.26 3.79
C PHE A 86 21.20 -26.11 3.49
N LEU A 87 22.03 -26.37 4.49
CA LEU A 87 23.19 -27.25 4.38
C LEU A 87 22.76 -28.70 4.16
N ALA A 88 21.79 -29.20 4.92
CA ALA A 88 21.23 -30.53 4.75
C ALA A 88 20.66 -30.71 3.32
N ALA A 89 19.83 -29.78 2.87
CA ALA A 89 19.29 -29.81 1.51
C ALA A 89 20.37 -29.68 0.42
N ALA A 90 21.54 -29.09 0.72
CA ALA A 90 22.66 -29.06 -0.20
C ALA A 90 23.34 -30.43 -0.31
N ILE A 91 23.52 -31.13 0.81
CA ILE A 91 24.07 -32.49 0.88
C ILE A 91 23.18 -33.47 0.11
N ASP A 92 21.84 -33.32 0.25
CA ASP A 92 20.84 -34.12 -0.46
C ASP A 92 20.76 -33.80 -1.99
N GLY A 93 21.58 -32.88 -2.48
CA GLY A 93 21.60 -32.51 -3.91
C GLY A 93 20.36 -31.75 -4.38
N ALA A 94 19.63 -31.08 -3.46
CA ALA A 94 18.45 -30.32 -3.82
C ALA A 94 18.80 -29.11 -4.72
N SER A 95 18.06 -28.98 -5.84
CA SER A 95 18.19 -27.84 -6.74
C SER A 95 17.78 -26.52 -6.04
N PRO A 96 18.22 -25.34 -6.53
CA PRO A 96 17.83 -24.05 -5.95
C PRO A 96 16.30 -23.87 -5.83
N PHE A 97 15.55 -24.30 -6.82
CA PHE A 97 14.08 -24.25 -6.81
C PHE A 97 13.48 -25.16 -5.71
N ARG A 98 14.01 -26.40 -5.57
CA ARG A 98 13.58 -27.30 -4.50
C ARG A 98 13.90 -26.72 -3.11
N LYS A 99 15.09 -26.14 -2.93
CA LYS A 99 15.45 -25.44 -1.67
C LYS A 99 14.49 -24.28 -1.37
N PHE A 100 14.12 -23.52 -2.40
CA PHE A 100 13.15 -22.44 -2.20
C PHE A 100 11.79 -22.97 -1.74
N VAL A 101 11.23 -23.95 -2.45
CA VAL A 101 9.87 -24.45 -2.18
C VAL A 101 9.77 -25.25 -0.87
N TYR A 102 10.76 -26.12 -0.58
CA TYR A 102 10.66 -27.06 0.53
C TYR A 102 11.41 -26.61 1.80
N VAL A 103 12.30 -25.62 1.71
CA VAL A 103 13.05 -25.12 2.87
C VAL A 103 12.72 -23.66 3.14
N THR A 104 12.99 -22.77 2.17
CA THR A 104 12.83 -21.32 2.38
C THR A 104 11.37 -20.95 2.63
N PHE A 105 10.47 -21.38 1.76
CA PHE A 105 9.06 -20.99 1.83
C PHE A 105 8.37 -21.45 3.12
N PRO A 106 8.53 -22.70 3.60
CA PRO A 106 7.96 -23.13 4.88
C PRO A 106 8.58 -22.41 6.08
N LEU A 107 9.88 -22.19 6.09
CA LEU A 107 10.57 -21.48 7.19
C LEU A 107 10.20 -19.98 7.22
N MET A 108 9.90 -19.38 6.08
CA MET A 108 9.43 -17.99 5.97
C MET A 108 7.94 -17.84 6.30
N ALA A 109 7.16 -18.92 6.33
CA ALA A 109 5.71 -18.85 6.52
C ALA A 109 5.28 -18.03 7.75
N PRO A 110 5.82 -18.23 8.96
CA PRO A 110 5.41 -17.47 10.14
C PRO A 110 5.72 -15.97 9.99
N ILE A 111 6.86 -15.62 9.39
CA ILE A 111 7.26 -14.22 9.15
C ILE A 111 6.36 -13.60 8.09
N SER A 112 6.08 -14.33 7.02
CA SER A 112 5.20 -13.89 5.94
C SER A 112 3.76 -13.70 6.42
N ILE A 113 3.24 -14.57 7.27
CA ILE A 113 1.92 -14.43 7.87
C ILE A 113 1.86 -13.19 8.75
N GLY A 114 2.88 -12.94 9.58
CA GLY A 114 2.99 -11.72 10.38
C GLY A 114 2.99 -10.46 9.52
N ALA A 115 3.76 -10.47 8.42
CA ALA A 115 3.81 -9.38 7.45
C ALA A 115 2.45 -9.12 6.80
N ILE A 116 1.74 -10.18 6.40
CA ILE A 116 0.40 -10.07 5.81
C ILE A 116 -0.60 -9.49 6.83
N ILE A 117 -0.56 -9.93 8.08
CA ILE A 117 -1.44 -9.41 9.13
C ILE A 117 -1.21 -7.92 9.33
N ILE A 118 0.06 -7.48 9.45
CA ILE A 118 0.39 -6.06 9.56
C ILE A 118 -0.18 -5.30 8.36
N ARG A 119 0.01 -5.81 7.15
CA ARG A 119 -0.48 -5.15 5.93
C ARG A 119 -2.01 -5.09 5.86
N LEU A 120 -2.71 -6.12 6.32
CA LEU A 120 -4.17 -6.12 6.38
C LEU A 120 -4.69 -5.07 7.37
N ILE A 121 -4.08 -4.95 8.54
CA ILE A 121 -4.43 -3.92 9.53
C ILE A 121 -4.21 -2.52 8.94
N GLU A 122 -3.07 -2.27 8.31
CA GLU A 122 -2.78 -0.98 7.69
C GLU A 122 -3.69 -0.71 6.48
N ALA A 123 -4.00 -1.71 5.67
CA ALA A 123 -4.92 -1.58 4.54
C ALA A 123 -6.35 -1.22 4.99
N SER A 124 -6.80 -1.73 6.14
CA SER A 124 -8.14 -1.38 6.66
C SER A 124 -8.27 0.08 7.07
N LYS A 125 -7.15 0.75 7.36
CA LYS A 125 -7.08 2.15 7.80
C LYS A 125 -6.79 3.15 6.67
N ILE A 126 -6.80 2.69 5.41
CA ILE A 126 -6.53 3.58 4.26
C ILE A 126 -7.55 4.72 4.21
N MET A 127 -7.08 5.92 4.48
CA MET A 127 -7.87 7.13 4.41
C MET A 127 -7.12 8.22 3.64
N ASP A 128 -5.85 8.46 4.01
CA ASP A 128 -5.07 9.59 3.52
C ASP A 128 -4.84 9.53 2.01
N THR A 129 -4.50 8.36 1.48
CA THR A 129 -4.30 8.13 0.05
C THR A 129 -5.58 8.39 -0.72
N VAL A 130 -6.72 7.89 -0.23
CA VAL A 130 -8.03 8.13 -0.85
C VAL A 130 -8.43 9.59 -0.76
N PHE A 131 -8.25 10.22 0.40
CA PHE A 131 -8.60 11.62 0.62
C PHE A 131 -7.85 12.56 -0.35
N VAL A 132 -6.53 12.38 -0.50
CA VAL A 132 -5.68 13.27 -1.30
C VAL A 132 -5.76 12.94 -2.79
N LEU A 133 -5.80 11.64 -3.17
CA LEU A 133 -5.74 11.22 -4.56
C LEU A 133 -7.06 11.41 -5.29
N THR A 134 -8.16 10.93 -4.72
CA THR A 134 -9.47 10.84 -5.37
C THR A 134 -10.59 11.54 -4.61
N SER A 135 -10.39 11.89 -3.33
CA SER A 135 -11.46 12.39 -2.43
C SER A 135 -12.68 11.47 -2.37
N GLY A 136 -12.45 10.13 -2.47
CA GLY A 136 -13.49 9.10 -2.51
C GLY A 136 -14.10 8.83 -3.89
N GLY A 137 -13.78 9.68 -4.89
CA GLY A 137 -14.38 9.65 -6.24
C GLY A 137 -13.72 8.68 -7.23
N PRO A 138 -14.26 8.64 -8.47
CA PRO A 138 -15.47 9.30 -8.94
C PRO A 138 -16.75 8.71 -8.31
N GLY A 139 -17.69 9.59 -7.96
CA GLY A 139 -18.84 9.20 -7.13
C GLY A 139 -18.38 8.72 -5.75
N THR A 140 -18.57 7.43 -5.44
CA THR A 140 -18.11 6.75 -4.21
C THR A 140 -17.19 5.56 -4.53
N ALA A 141 -16.62 5.52 -5.74
CA ALA A 141 -15.93 4.32 -6.24
C ALA A 141 -14.69 3.95 -5.44
N THR A 142 -13.96 4.92 -4.89
CA THR A 142 -12.75 4.69 -4.09
C THR A 142 -12.98 4.95 -2.59
N GLU A 143 -14.22 5.09 -2.16
CA GLU A 143 -14.55 5.33 -0.76
C GLU A 143 -14.22 4.09 0.08
N THR A 144 -13.31 4.25 1.04
CA THR A 144 -12.97 3.22 2.02
C THR A 144 -13.79 3.38 3.29
N SER A 145 -13.90 2.33 4.11
CA SER A 145 -14.60 2.40 5.39
C SER A 145 -14.07 3.53 6.28
N SER A 146 -12.75 3.68 6.37
CA SER A 146 -12.12 4.76 7.16
C SER A 146 -12.45 6.14 6.61
N PHE A 147 -12.48 6.31 5.28
CA PHE A 147 -12.86 7.56 4.65
C PHE A 147 -14.33 7.89 4.86
N TYR A 148 -15.20 6.89 4.79
CA TYR A 148 -16.64 7.04 5.10
C TYR A 148 -16.87 7.47 6.55
N ILE A 149 -16.19 6.83 7.52
CA ILE A 149 -16.23 7.21 8.94
C ILE A 149 -15.81 8.67 9.14
N TYR A 150 -14.74 9.09 8.45
CA TYR A 150 -14.28 10.48 8.46
C TYR A 150 -15.36 11.45 7.94
N ILE A 151 -16.01 11.15 6.81
CA ILE A 151 -17.08 11.98 6.28
C ILE A 151 -18.22 12.10 7.28
N LYS A 152 -18.72 10.97 7.77
CA LYS A 152 -19.85 10.94 8.71
C LYS A 152 -19.54 11.62 10.04
N GLY A 153 -18.35 11.38 10.59
CA GLY A 153 -17.94 11.94 11.88
C GLY A 153 -17.59 13.42 11.80
N LEU A 154 -16.63 13.78 10.95
CA LEU A 154 -16.01 15.10 10.99
C LEU A 154 -16.61 16.11 10.00
N ARG A 155 -17.16 15.65 8.87
CA ARG A 155 -17.82 16.55 7.90
C ARG A 155 -19.31 16.73 8.16
N GLU A 156 -20.01 15.64 8.49
CA GLU A 156 -21.45 15.66 8.75
C GLU A 156 -21.81 15.78 10.25
N PHE A 157 -20.80 15.77 11.13
CA PHE A 157 -20.94 15.88 12.59
C PHE A 157 -21.82 14.79 13.23
N GLN A 158 -21.98 13.63 12.56
CA GLN A 158 -22.71 12.47 13.07
C GLN A 158 -21.81 11.59 13.96
N MET A 159 -21.28 12.16 15.04
CA MET A 159 -20.27 11.52 15.90
C MET A 159 -20.73 10.17 16.46
N GLY A 160 -22.00 10.06 16.90
CA GLY A 160 -22.54 8.81 17.44
C GLY A 160 -22.58 7.70 16.39
N TYR A 161 -22.98 8.01 15.17
CA TYR A 161 -22.97 7.06 14.05
C TYR A 161 -21.56 6.66 13.62
N ALA A 162 -20.67 7.63 13.49
CA ALA A 162 -19.27 7.36 13.15
C ALA A 162 -18.58 6.48 14.20
N ALA A 163 -18.87 6.69 15.50
CA ALA A 163 -18.33 5.87 16.57
C ALA A 163 -18.84 4.42 16.58
N THR A 164 -20.02 4.16 16.01
CA THR A 164 -20.53 2.79 15.86
C THR A 164 -19.91 2.04 14.69
N LEU A 165 -19.31 2.76 13.74
CA LEU A 165 -18.67 2.19 12.55
C LEU A 165 -17.15 1.97 12.73
N SER A 166 -16.54 2.60 13.74
CA SER A 166 -15.11 2.50 14.03
C SER A 166 -14.79 1.33 14.96
#